data_1a5045e4badc020856b9eaa64c151497
#
_entry.id   1a5045e4badc020856b9eaa64c151497
#
_cell.length_a   1.000
_cell.length_b   1.000
_cell.length_c   1.000
_cell.angle_alpha   90.00
_cell.angle_beta   90.00
_cell.angle_gamma   90.00
#
_symmetry.space_group_name_H-M   'P 1'
#
loop_
_entity.id
_entity.type
_entity.pdbx_description
1 polymer ?
#
loop_
_entity_poly.entity_id
_entity_poly.type
_entity_poly.pdbx_seq_one_letter_code
_entity_poly.pdbx_strand_id
1 'polypeptide(L)'
;MNEHTFFEWKRSERLTAVLALVFCLLGLGLQRLPGVGFSGKLSWGLALVCLVLLGLSRLSRRHRDWKILLRIAQIGLAALVLGLSAVEAWVIRAGHRDESAQPADAVIVLGAGVNGTTPSVALQTRIDAAERYLRANPDIPAVLSGGQGPGEDISEARVMYDALTKRGIDPAR
;
A
#
# COMPACT_ATOMS: atom_id res chain seq x y z
N MET A 1 -23.44 43.79 5.26
CA MET A 1 -23.03 42.38 5.10
C MET A 1 -21.89 42.21 6.07
N ASN A 2 -22.15 41.60 7.25
CA ASN A 2 -21.22 41.60 8.37
C ASN A 2 -19.96 40.77 8.04
N GLU A 3 -18.80 41.39 8.11
CA GLU A 3 -17.48 40.73 7.90
C GLU A 3 -17.19 39.58 8.90
N HIS A 4 -17.87 39.55 10.04
CA HIS A 4 -17.69 38.53 11.07
C HIS A 4 -18.15 37.14 10.67
N THR A 5 -19.04 36.96 9.69
CA THR A 5 -19.53 35.62 9.27
C THR A 5 -18.55 34.86 8.37
N PHE A 6 -17.51 35.52 7.88
CA PHE A 6 -16.50 34.89 7.02
C PHE A 6 -15.51 34.02 7.81
N PHE A 7 -15.36 34.25 9.11
CA PHE A 7 -14.39 33.55 9.96
C PHE A 7 -14.95 32.33 10.70
N GLU A 8 -16.28 32.14 10.72
CA GLU A 8 -16.88 30.99 11.39
C GLU A 8 -16.69 29.71 10.57
N TRP A 9 -15.94 28.79 11.14
CA TRP A 9 -15.72 27.46 10.55
C TRP A 9 -16.97 26.60 10.72
N LYS A 10 -17.53 26.09 9.62
CA LYS A 10 -18.54 25.04 9.67
C LYS A 10 -17.94 23.77 10.26
N ARG A 11 -18.76 22.94 10.90
CA ARG A 11 -18.31 21.67 11.48
C ARG A 11 -17.56 20.78 10.48
N SER A 12 -18.04 20.72 9.23
CA SER A 12 -17.37 19.98 8.14
C SER A 12 -16.00 20.55 7.79
N GLU A 13 -15.82 21.87 7.80
CA GLU A 13 -14.54 22.51 7.50
C GLU A 13 -13.51 22.28 8.62
N ARG A 14 -13.95 22.28 9.88
CA ARG A 14 -13.08 21.92 11.02
C ARG A 14 -12.59 20.48 10.88
N LEU A 15 -13.49 19.54 10.56
CA LEU A 15 -13.12 18.14 10.32
C LEU A 15 -12.13 17.99 9.16
N THR A 16 -12.37 18.66 8.02
CA THR A 16 -11.45 18.62 6.88
C THR A 16 -10.08 19.20 7.21
N ALA A 17 -10.02 20.28 7.99
CA ALA A 17 -8.75 20.88 8.43
C ALA A 17 -7.99 19.96 9.39
N VAL A 18 -8.69 19.30 10.33
CA VAL A 18 -8.09 18.32 11.24
C VAL A 18 -7.55 17.13 10.45
N LEU A 19 -8.31 16.61 9.49
CA LEU A 19 -7.85 15.51 8.62
C LEU A 19 -6.61 15.91 7.81
N ALA A 20 -6.58 17.12 7.25
CA ALA A 20 -5.41 17.63 6.53
C ALA A 20 -4.17 17.65 7.45
N LEU A 21 -4.32 18.13 8.69
CA LEU A 21 -3.23 18.16 9.67
C LEU A 21 -2.77 16.75 10.03
N VAL A 22 -3.70 15.83 10.28
CA VAL A 22 -3.39 14.42 10.59
C VAL A 22 -2.59 13.77 9.45
N PHE A 23 -3.03 13.94 8.19
CA PHE A 23 -2.30 13.40 7.03
C PHE A 23 -0.94 14.05 6.84
N CYS A 24 -0.78 15.34 7.13
CA CYS A 24 0.52 16.01 7.12
C CYS A 24 1.47 15.38 8.15
N LEU A 25 1.02 15.20 9.39
CA LEU A 25 1.83 14.63 10.47
C LEU A 25 2.16 13.15 10.19
N LEU A 26 1.20 12.37 9.70
CA LEU A 26 1.43 10.99 9.27
C LEU A 26 2.47 10.93 8.13
N GLY A 27 2.37 11.80 7.13
CA GLY A 27 3.33 11.87 6.04
C GLY A 27 4.75 12.15 6.54
N LEU A 28 4.92 13.09 7.48
CA LEU A 28 6.21 13.38 8.11
C LEU A 28 6.76 12.20 8.90
N GLY A 29 5.91 11.50 9.65
CA GLY A 29 6.29 10.33 10.43
C GLY A 29 6.72 9.16 9.55
N LEU A 30 5.88 8.81 8.56
CA LEU A 30 6.10 7.66 7.68
C LEU A 30 7.34 7.83 6.77
N GLN A 31 7.68 9.06 6.36
CA GLN A 31 8.91 9.28 5.56
C GLN A 31 10.21 8.97 6.31
N ARG A 32 10.19 8.96 7.65
CA ARG A 32 11.36 8.62 8.47
C ARG A 32 11.55 7.12 8.66
N LEU A 33 10.57 6.31 8.27
CA LEU A 33 10.62 4.86 8.40
C LEU A 33 11.12 4.23 7.11
N PRO A 34 12.17 3.38 7.15
CA PRO A 34 12.64 2.66 5.97
C PRO A 34 11.55 1.73 5.43
N GLY A 35 11.43 1.66 4.10
CA GLY A 35 10.46 0.78 3.42
C GLY A 35 9.03 1.32 3.26
N VAL A 36 8.63 2.39 3.97
CA VAL A 36 7.27 2.95 3.89
C VAL A 36 7.20 4.34 3.24
N GLY A 37 8.23 4.75 2.51
CA GLY A 37 8.30 6.07 1.88
C GLY A 37 7.15 6.38 0.91
N PHE A 38 6.59 5.37 0.24
CA PHE A 38 5.40 5.53 -0.62
C PHE A 38 4.17 5.94 0.20
N SER A 39 3.93 5.32 1.36
CA SER A 39 2.81 5.66 2.25
C SER A 39 2.91 7.09 2.78
N GLY A 40 4.13 7.58 3.02
CA GLY A 40 4.37 8.99 3.36
C GLY A 40 3.97 9.94 2.23
N LYS A 41 4.34 9.66 0.98
CA LYS A 41 3.95 10.45 -0.20
C LYS A 41 2.44 10.44 -0.43
N LEU A 42 1.80 9.29 -0.24
CA LEU A 42 0.34 9.16 -0.33
C LEU A 42 -0.36 10.01 0.72
N SER A 43 0.12 10.02 1.96
CA SER A 43 -0.41 10.87 3.04
C SER A 43 -0.34 12.35 2.71
N TRP A 44 0.75 12.83 2.10
CA TRP A 44 0.87 14.20 1.60
C TRP A 44 -0.14 14.51 0.49
N GLY A 45 -0.37 13.57 -0.44
CA GLY A 45 -1.41 13.68 -1.46
C GLY A 45 -2.80 13.86 -0.85
N LEU A 46 -3.14 13.05 0.16
CA LEU A 46 -4.41 13.15 0.87
C LEU A 46 -4.55 14.48 1.65
N ALA A 47 -3.47 14.96 2.27
CA ALA A 47 -3.45 16.28 2.90
C ALA A 47 -3.75 17.39 1.90
N LEU A 48 -3.12 17.35 0.71
CA LEU A 48 -3.36 18.32 -0.37
C LEU A 48 -4.83 18.28 -0.84
N VAL A 49 -5.41 17.10 -1.03
CA VAL A 49 -6.84 16.95 -1.37
C VAL A 49 -7.73 17.59 -0.32
N CYS A 50 -7.47 17.37 0.97
CA CYS A 50 -8.21 18.00 2.06
C CYS A 50 -8.09 19.53 2.03
N LEU A 51 -6.90 20.08 1.76
CA LEU A 51 -6.69 21.53 1.65
C LEU A 51 -7.42 22.13 0.45
N VAL A 52 -7.42 21.46 -0.70
CA VAL A 52 -8.17 21.87 -1.90
C VAL A 52 -9.67 21.89 -1.62
N LEU A 53 -10.22 20.82 -1.00
CA LEU A 53 -11.63 20.76 -0.63
C LEU A 53 -12.00 21.86 0.37
N LEU A 54 -11.12 22.18 1.32
CA LEU A 54 -11.32 23.26 2.28
C LEU A 54 -11.35 24.63 1.57
N GLY A 55 -10.42 24.86 0.63
CA GLY A 55 -10.40 26.07 -0.19
C GLY A 55 -11.65 26.21 -1.04
N LEU A 56 -12.08 25.16 -1.74
CA LEU A 56 -13.31 25.14 -2.53
C LEU A 56 -14.55 25.34 -1.65
N SER A 57 -14.60 24.77 -0.45
CA SER A 57 -15.69 24.97 0.51
C SER A 57 -15.83 26.45 0.89
N ARG A 58 -14.72 27.12 1.16
CA ARG A 58 -14.71 28.55 1.47
C ARG A 58 -15.11 29.42 0.29
N LEU A 59 -14.57 29.13 -0.89
CA LEU A 59 -14.87 29.85 -2.11
C LEU A 59 -16.34 29.69 -2.53
N SER A 60 -16.92 28.51 -2.29
CA SER A 60 -18.33 28.19 -2.55
C SER A 60 -19.31 29.05 -1.74
N ARG A 61 -18.86 29.69 -0.65
CA ARG A 61 -19.70 30.60 0.13
C ARG A 61 -19.97 31.92 -0.63
N ARG A 62 -19.05 32.29 -1.49
CA ARG A 62 -19.11 33.59 -2.21
C ARG A 62 -19.85 33.49 -3.54
N HIS A 63 -19.74 32.33 -4.25
CA HIS A 63 -20.31 32.16 -5.58
C HIS A 63 -21.07 30.84 -5.71
N ARG A 64 -22.24 30.88 -6.40
CA ARG A 64 -23.10 29.70 -6.60
C ARG A 64 -22.41 28.59 -7.39
N ASP A 65 -21.61 28.93 -8.39
CA ASP A 65 -20.95 28.00 -9.31
C ASP A 65 -19.93 27.14 -8.59
N TRP A 66 -19.23 27.69 -7.59
CA TRP A 66 -18.29 26.95 -6.76
C TRP A 66 -18.95 25.91 -5.86
N LYS A 67 -20.24 26.07 -5.53
CA LYS A 67 -21.00 25.03 -4.79
C LYS A 67 -21.22 23.80 -5.66
N ILE A 68 -21.47 23.99 -6.96
CA ILE A 68 -21.64 22.89 -7.91
C ILE A 68 -20.30 22.19 -8.10
N LEU A 69 -19.23 22.93 -8.32
CA LEU A 69 -17.89 22.37 -8.47
C LEU A 69 -17.45 21.56 -7.23
N LEU A 70 -17.70 22.09 -6.03
CA LEU A 70 -17.42 21.39 -4.78
C LEU A 70 -18.19 20.07 -4.68
N ARG A 71 -19.48 20.04 -5.04
CA ARG A 71 -20.28 18.81 -5.04
C ARG A 71 -19.77 17.79 -6.03
N ILE A 72 -19.41 18.23 -7.25
CA ILE A 72 -18.83 17.35 -8.28
C ILE A 72 -17.51 16.75 -7.76
N ALA A 73 -16.64 17.58 -7.18
CA ALA A 73 -15.37 17.11 -6.61
C ALA A 73 -15.57 16.09 -5.47
N GLN A 74 -16.55 16.33 -4.58
CA GLN A 74 -16.88 15.41 -3.50
C GLN A 74 -17.43 14.07 -4.00
N ILE A 75 -18.35 14.12 -5.00
CA ILE A 75 -18.93 12.92 -5.62
C ILE A 75 -17.82 12.14 -6.35
N GLY A 76 -16.97 12.82 -7.13
CA GLY A 76 -15.85 12.18 -7.82
C GLY A 76 -14.87 11.53 -6.86
N LEU A 77 -14.52 12.19 -5.76
CA LEU A 77 -13.67 11.61 -4.73
C LEU A 77 -14.32 10.41 -4.05
N ALA A 78 -15.61 10.48 -3.72
CA ALA A 78 -16.34 9.36 -3.13
C ALA A 78 -16.38 8.16 -4.09
N ALA A 79 -16.67 8.40 -5.37
CA ALA A 79 -16.67 7.35 -6.40
C ALA A 79 -15.28 6.71 -6.56
N LEU A 80 -14.21 7.51 -6.54
CA LEU A 80 -12.83 7.01 -6.60
C LEU A 80 -12.52 6.12 -5.39
N VAL A 81 -12.83 6.58 -4.17
CA VAL A 81 -12.58 5.80 -2.94
C VAL A 81 -13.38 4.49 -2.95
N LEU A 82 -14.64 4.53 -3.34
CA LEU A 82 -15.48 3.32 -3.45
C LEU A 82 -14.92 2.35 -4.50
N GLY A 83 -14.51 2.86 -5.66
CA GLY A 83 -13.91 2.05 -6.72
C GLY A 83 -12.61 1.37 -6.26
N LEU A 84 -11.69 2.12 -5.64
CA LEU A 84 -10.44 1.57 -5.10
C LEU A 84 -10.72 0.54 -4.01
N SER A 85 -11.65 0.82 -3.09
CA SER A 85 -12.03 -0.12 -2.03
C SER A 85 -12.63 -1.41 -2.58
N ALA A 86 -13.42 -1.32 -3.65
CA ALA A 86 -13.98 -2.50 -4.32
C ALA A 86 -12.89 -3.36 -4.97
N VAL A 87 -11.93 -2.73 -5.65
CA VAL A 87 -10.76 -3.43 -6.24
C VAL A 87 -9.93 -4.09 -5.14
N GLU A 88 -9.66 -3.38 -4.05
CA GLU A 88 -8.88 -3.91 -2.93
C GLU A 88 -9.58 -5.09 -2.26
N ALA A 89 -10.88 -4.98 -2.02
CA ALA A 89 -11.70 -6.07 -1.49
C ALA A 89 -11.70 -7.30 -2.42
N TRP A 90 -11.71 -7.08 -3.74
CA TRP A 90 -11.61 -8.16 -4.73
C TRP A 90 -10.23 -8.82 -4.69
N VAL A 91 -9.14 -8.05 -4.66
CA VAL A 91 -7.76 -8.56 -4.55
C VAL A 91 -7.56 -9.36 -3.27
N ILE A 92 -8.02 -8.83 -2.12
CA ILE A 92 -7.97 -9.53 -0.83
C ILE A 92 -8.73 -10.86 -0.92
N ARG A 93 -9.94 -10.85 -1.47
CA ARG A 93 -10.76 -12.07 -1.61
C ARG A 93 -10.11 -13.08 -2.56
N ALA A 94 -9.47 -12.62 -3.64
CA ALA A 94 -8.73 -13.49 -4.57
C ALA A 94 -7.48 -14.08 -3.89
N GLY A 95 -6.74 -13.28 -3.12
CA GLY A 95 -5.53 -13.72 -2.40
C GLY A 95 -5.79 -14.69 -1.23
N HIS A 96 -7.04 -14.81 -0.76
CA HIS A 96 -7.42 -15.81 0.26
C HIS A 96 -7.85 -17.16 -0.33
N ARG A 97 -7.85 -17.30 -1.66
CA ARG A 97 -8.08 -18.62 -2.28
C ARG A 97 -6.83 -19.46 -2.08
N ASP A 98 -6.96 -20.49 -1.25
CA ASP A 98 -5.90 -21.46 -1.07
C ASP A 98 -6.00 -22.54 -2.16
N GLU A 99 -5.12 -22.45 -3.13
CA GLU A 99 -5.00 -23.42 -4.22
C GLU A 99 -3.82 -24.40 -3.99
N SER A 100 -3.23 -24.39 -2.79
CA SER A 100 -2.07 -25.23 -2.45
C SER A 100 -2.36 -26.73 -2.49
N ALA A 101 -3.62 -27.14 -2.46
CA ALA A 101 -4.05 -28.52 -2.59
C ALA A 101 -4.10 -29.03 -4.05
N GLN A 102 -3.94 -28.15 -5.06
CA GLN A 102 -3.91 -28.58 -6.45
C GLN A 102 -2.56 -29.22 -6.77
N PRO A 103 -2.56 -30.35 -7.53
CA PRO A 103 -1.31 -30.98 -7.94
C PRO A 103 -0.50 -30.00 -8.82
N ALA A 104 0.80 -29.92 -8.53
CA ALA A 104 1.72 -29.06 -9.28
C ALA A 104 3.03 -29.84 -9.54
N ASP A 105 3.63 -29.66 -10.71
CA ASP A 105 4.89 -30.29 -11.08
C ASP A 105 6.11 -29.52 -10.54
N ALA A 106 5.95 -28.24 -10.26
CA ALA A 106 6.97 -27.37 -9.68
C ALA A 106 6.32 -26.16 -8.98
N VAL A 107 7.02 -25.57 -8.00
CA VAL A 107 6.63 -24.31 -7.38
C VAL A 107 7.60 -23.19 -7.81
N ILE A 108 7.06 -22.05 -8.22
CA ILE A 108 7.84 -20.85 -8.53
C ILE A 108 7.65 -19.84 -7.40
N VAL A 109 8.74 -19.51 -6.71
CA VAL A 109 8.73 -18.47 -5.66
C VAL A 109 9.24 -17.16 -6.25
N LEU A 110 8.37 -16.15 -6.32
CA LEU A 110 8.70 -14.85 -6.89
C LEU A 110 9.40 -13.96 -5.87
N GLY A 111 10.37 -13.17 -6.32
CA GLY A 111 11.03 -12.13 -5.53
C GLY A 111 10.08 -10.97 -5.16
N ALA A 112 10.45 -10.22 -4.13
CA ALA A 112 9.68 -9.09 -3.61
C ALA A 112 10.54 -7.99 -2.95
N GLY A 113 11.85 -7.99 -3.22
CA GLY A 113 12.81 -7.00 -2.74
C GLY A 113 13.63 -7.44 -1.54
N VAL A 114 14.85 -6.94 -1.50
CA VAL A 114 15.85 -7.17 -0.46
C VAL A 114 16.37 -5.81 0.04
N ASN A 115 16.65 -5.67 1.32
CA ASN A 115 17.29 -4.49 1.91
C ASN A 115 18.75 -4.88 2.25
N GLY A 116 19.70 -4.51 1.39
CA GLY A 116 21.06 -5.00 1.48
C GLY A 116 21.12 -6.52 1.28
N THR A 117 21.25 -7.29 2.36
CA THR A 117 21.22 -8.77 2.37
C THR A 117 19.99 -9.35 3.09
N THR A 118 19.11 -8.49 3.63
CA THR A 118 17.96 -8.91 4.44
C THR A 118 16.70 -8.89 3.60
N PRO A 119 15.88 -9.97 3.59
CA PRO A 119 14.64 -10.00 2.84
C PRO A 119 13.67 -8.91 3.34
N SER A 120 12.96 -8.26 2.43
CA SER A 120 11.83 -7.40 2.77
C SER A 120 10.72 -8.20 3.47
N VAL A 121 9.80 -7.53 4.15
CA VAL A 121 8.64 -8.19 4.80
C VAL A 121 7.84 -9.01 3.79
N ALA A 122 7.66 -8.49 2.57
CA ALA A 122 6.95 -9.20 1.51
C ALA A 122 7.72 -10.44 1.04
N LEU A 123 9.04 -10.35 0.87
CA LEU A 123 9.87 -11.51 0.50
C LEU A 123 9.90 -12.54 1.63
N GLN A 124 9.98 -12.11 2.88
CA GLN A 124 9.93 -12.99 4.04
C GLN A 124 8.62 -13.79 4.09
N THR A 125 7.49 -13.17 3.86
CA THR A 125 6.18 -13.83 3.80
C THR A 125 6.14 -14.92 2.70
N ARG A 126 6.76 -14.65 1.53
CA ARG A 126 6.85 -15.62 0.43
C ARG A 126 7.77 -16.79 0.79
N ILE A 127 8.92 -16.53 1.44
CA ILE A 127 9.82 -17.58 1.95
C ILE A 127 9.08 -18.47 2.94
N ASP A 128 8.31 -17.89 3.87
CA ASP A 128 7.56 -18.66 4.86
C ASP A 128 6.45 -19.51 4.23
N ALA A 129 5.79 -19.01 3.20
CA ALA A 129 4.80 -19.77 2.43
C ALA A 129 5.45 -20.90 1.63
N ALA A 130 6.57 -20.62 0.96
CA ALA A 130 7.34 -21.60 0.20
C ALA A 130 7.84 -22.73 1.10
N GLU A 131 8.38 -22.41 2.28
CA GLU A 131 8.82 -23.43 3.25
C GLU A 131 7.67 -24.35 3.63
N ARG A 132 6.50 -23.81 4.00
CA ARG A 132 5.34 -24.63 4.37
C ARG A 132 4.91 -25.56 3.22
N TYR A 133 4.85 -25.02 2.00
CA TYR A 133 4.45 -25.79 0.82
C TYR A 133 5.46 -26.90 0.50
N LEU A 134 6.76 -26.59 0.49
CA LEU A 134 7.83 -27.56 0.18
C LEU A 134 7.97 -28.65 1.24
N ARG A 135 7.68 -28.36 2.51
CA ARG A 135 7.63 -29.38 3.56
C ARG A 135 6.44 -30.32 3.41
N ALA A 136 5.29 -29.79 2.97
CA ALA A 136 4.10 -30.60 2.72
C ALA A 136 4.22 -31.44 1.41
N ASN A 137 5.07 -31.02 0.47
CA ASN A 137 5.24 -31.63 -0.84
C ASN A 137 6.75 -31.94 -1.11
N PRO A 138 7.31 -32.96 -0.51
CA PRO A 138 8.77 -33.20 -0.51
C PRO A 138 9.35 -33.49 -1.91
N ASP A 139 8.56 -33.99 -2.84
CA ASP A 139 8.99 -34.39 -4.17
C ASP A 139 8.90 -33.26 -5.22
N ILE A 140 8.31 -32.12 -4.86
CA ILE A 140 8.11 -30.99 -5.80
C ILE A 140 9.37 -30.12 -5.83
N PRO A 141 9.97 -29.85 -7.01
CA PRO A 141 11.07 -28.89 -7.16
C PRO A 141 10.62 -27.43 -7.02
N ALA A 142 11.54 -26.56 -6.56
CA ALA A 142 11.32 -25.15 -6.41
C ALA A 142 12.19 -24.32 -7.36
N VAL A 143 11.58 -23.38 -8.07
CA VAL A 143 12.28 -22.37 -8.85
C VAL A 143 12.21 -21.05 -8.11
N LEU A 144 13.36 -20.50 -7.72
CA LEU A 144 13.45 -19.21 -7.05
C LEU A 144 13.74 -18.12 -8.08
N SER A 145 12.76 -17.23 -8.31
CA SER A 145 12.84 -16.18 -9.31
C SER A 145 12.97 -14.81 -8.65
N GLY A 146 14.08 -14.12 -8.92
CA GLY A 146 14.31 -12.76 -8.43
C GLY A 146 15.71 -12.29 -8.80
N GLY A 147 15.79 -11.02 -9.23
CA GLY A 147 17.03 -10.34 -9.61
C GLY A 147 17.69 -9.64 -8.44
N GLN A 148 18.59 -8.72 -8.78
CA GLN A 148 19.21 -7.78 -7.88
C GLN A 148 18.83 -6.37 -8.29
N GLY A 149 18.08 -5.69 -7.44
CA GLY A 149 17.62 -4.32 -7.66
C GLY A 149 18.58 -3.26 -7.11
N PRO A 150 18.30 -1.97 -7.37
CA PRO A 150 19.06 -0.88 -6.79
C PRO A 150 18.99 -0.89 -5.25
N GLY A 151 20.16 -0.88 -4.58
CA GLY A 151 20.24 -0.93 -3.11
C GLY A 151 20.20 -2.33 -2.51
N GLU A 152 20.26 -3.37 -3.35
CA GLU A 152 20.38 -4.76 -2.94
C GLU A 152 21.84 -5.23 -3.13
N ASP A 153 22.40 -5.88 -2.12
CA ASP A 153 23.78 -6.38 -2.16
C ASP A 153 23.86 -7.78 -2.81
N ILE A 154 22.76 -8.51 -2.81
CA ILE A 154 22.63 -9.85 -3.41
C ILE A 154 21.27 -9.99 -4.09
N SER A 155 21.13 -10.96 -5.00
CA SER A 155 19.84 -11.20 -5.68
C SER A 155 18.79 -11.77 -4.72
N GLU A 156 17.51 -11.43 -4.98
CA GLU A 156 16.38 -11.96 -4.23
C GLU A 156 16.34 -13.50 -4.26
N ALA A 157 16.63 -14.11 -5.42
CA ALA A 157 16.71 -15.56 -5.57
C ALA A 157 17.76 -16.15 -4.63
N ARG A 158 18.91 -15.49 -4.47
CA ARG A 158 19.97 -15.95 -3.56
C ARG A 158 19.52 -15.87 -2.10
N VAL A 159 18.86 -14.78 -1.70
CA VAL A 159 18.30 -14.62 -0.35
C VAL A 159 17.30 -15.74 -0.04
N MET A 160 16.41 -16.03 -0.99
CA MET A 160 15.42 -17.11 -0.85
C MET A 160 16.11 -18.48 -0.70
N TYR A 161 17.09 -18.76 -1.55
CA TYR A 161 17.86 -20.01 -1.50
C TYR A 161 18.56 -20.21 -0.15
N ASP A 162 19.30 -19.20 0.30
CA ASP A 162 20.03 -19.27 1.57
C ASP A 162 19.06 -19.43 2.76
N ALA A 163 17.92 -18.71 2.74
CA ALA A 163 16.91 -18.80 3.79
C ALA A 163 16.24 -20.19 3.84
N LEU A 164 15.83 -20.74 2.70
CA LEU A 164 15.17 -22.05 2.64
C LEU A 164 16.13 -23.19 3.00
N THR A 165 17.38 -23.15 2.50
CA THR A 165 18.42 -24.12 2.85
C THR A 165 18.74 -24.09 4.33
N LYS A 166 18.90 -22.89 4.93
CA LYS A 166 19.12 -22.73 6.37
C LYS A 166 17.97 -23.31 7.21
N ARG A 167 16.77 -23.35 6.68
CA ARG A 167 15.58 -23.92 7.32
C ARG A 167 15.40 -25.42 7.05
N GLY A 168 16.36 -26.05 6.36
CA GLY A 168 16.40 -27.49 6.13
C GLY A 168 15.64 -27.97 4.89
N ILE A 169 15.35 -27.10 3.93
CA ILE A 169 14.90 -27.49 2.59
C ILE A 169 16.13 -27.94 1.80
N ASP A 170 16.03 -29.10 1.13
CA ASP A 170 17.12 -29.67 0.34
C ASP A 170 17.52 -28.69 -0.80
N PRO A 171 18.81 -28.28 -0.86
CA PRO A 171 19.29 -27.36 -1.89
C PRO A 171 19.27 -27.96 -3.31
N ALA A 172 19.11 -29.27 -3.47
CA ALA A 172 18.99 -29.93 -4.77
C ALA A 172 17.57 -29.81 -5.40
N ARG A 173 16.64 -29.32 -4.66
CA ARG A 173 15.24 -29.07 -5.08
C ARG A 173 15.13 -27.71 -5.66
#